data_13494acb2e2a0e3c342ca6cc47c54b1b
#
_entry.id   13494acb2e2a0e3c342ca6cc47c54b1b
#
_cell.length_a   1.000
_cell.length_b   1.000
_cell.length_c   1.000
_cell.angle_alpha   90.00
_cell.angle_beta   90.00
_cell.angle_gamma   90.00
#
_symmetry.space_group_name_H-M   'P 1'
#
loop_
_entity.id
_entity.type
_entity.pdbx_description
1 polymer ?
#
loop_
_entity_poly.entity_id
_entity_poly.type
_entity_poly.pdbx_seq_one_letter_code
_entity_poly.pdbx_strand_id
1 'polypeptide(L)'
;DEPFFCYLPITPPHGMYDIPADDPAWDLYKDEEWIKDDSIHQDVKNYAAMVTMVDNNLGEVLELLRKLKLEKDTMVFFTGDNGGQDRFKSSKNPRGFFGPNVNPLTKAEFRGGKGSLYEGGLRIPYLVRWPGKIKADQVSDLLFYQPDVLPTLAELAGGKIPDDIDGLSFLPTLLGARKVGRKQEKHKMLYWEYGNQT
;
A
#
# COMPACT_ATOMS: atom_id res chain seq x y z
N ASP A 1 -27.90 10.94 -0.41
CA ASP A 1 -27.47 9.53 -0.33
C ASP A 1 -27.07 9.01 -1.71
N GLU A 2 -26.01 9.59 -2.30
CA GLU A 2 -25.48 9.16 -3.58
C GLU A 2 -24.17 8.37 -3.39
N PRO A 3 -23.90 7.34 -4.22
CA PRO A 3 -22.63 6.64 -4.20
C PRO A 3 -21.47 7.63 -4.47
N PHE A 4 -20.32 7.39 -3.84
CA PHE A 4 -19.15 8.21 -4.06
C PHE A 4 -17.93 7.35 -4.37
N PHE A 5 -16.97 7.94 -5.06
CA PHE A 5 -15.62 7.45 -5.20
C PHE A 5 -14.67 8.52 -4.64
N CYS A 6 -13.79 8.11 -3.74
CA CYS A 6 -12.81 9.01 -3.13
C CYS A 6 -11.40 8.45 -3.37
N TYR A 7 -10.54 9.25 -3.99
CA TYR A 7 -9.12 8.95 -4.18
C TYR A 7 -8.30 9.90 -3.32
N LEU A 8 -7.51 9.32 -2.40
CA LEU A 8 -6.68 10.07 -1.45
C LEU A 8 -5.19 9.78 -1.73
N PRO A 9 -4.55 10.51 -2.64
CA PRO A 9 -3.14 10.34 -2.95
C PRO A 9 -2.28 11.04 -1.89
N ILE A 10 -2.00 10.34 -0.80
CA ILE A 10 -1.19 10.86 0.29
C ILE A 10 0.27 10.84 -0.14
N THR A 11 0.95 12.01 -0.16
CA THR A 11 2.34 12.14 -0.58
C THR A 11 3.35 11.49 0.37
N PRO A 12 3.25 11.64 1.70
CA PRO A 12 4.13 10.94 2.63
C PRO A 12 4.09 9.41 2.43
N PRO A 13 5.21 8.74 2.67
CA PRO A 13 6.51 9.23 3.15
C PRO A 13 7.51 9.59 2.03
N HIS A 14 7.03 10.05 0.87
CA HIS A 14 7.87 10.41 -0.28
C HIS A 14 8.65 11.72 -0.03
N GLY A 15 9.86 11.79 -0.58
CA GLY A 15 10.60 13.01 -0.78
C GLY A 15 11.21 13.59 0.47
N MET A 16 11.26 14.90 0.62
CA MET A 16 11.87 15.54 1.79
C MET A 16 11.30 14.95 3.08
N TYR A 17 12.15 14.20 3.81
CA TYR A 17 11.72 13.58 5.08
C TYR A 17 11.64 14.64 6.15
N ASP A 18 10.49 15.29 6.21
CA ASP A 18 10.20 16.33 7.18
C ASP A 18 8.79 16.13 7.74
N ILE A 19 8.65 16.29 9.04
CA ILE A 19 7.40 16.14 9.77
C ILE A 19 7.42 17.10 10.96
N PRO A 20 6.33 17.80 11.26
CA PRO A 20 6.27 18.69 12.42
C PRO A 20 6.72 18.00 13.71
N ALA A 21 7.48 18.70 14.54
CA ALA A 21 8.00 18.14 15.78
C ALA A 21 6.90 17.80 16.79
N ASP A 22 5.74 18.43 16.65
CA ASP A 22 4.54 18.25 17.49
C ASP A 22 3.50 17.29 16.84
N ASP A 23 3.85 16.64 15.73
CA ASP A 23 2.93 15.68 15.09
C ASP A 23 2.68 14.49 16.02
N PRO A 24 1.41 14.05 16.20
CA PRO A 24 1.06 12.90 17.05
C PRO A 24 1.75 11.58 16.66
N ALA A 25 2.24 11.46 15.44
CA ALA A 25 2.97 10.28 15.00
C ALA A 25 4.24 10.02 15.83
N TRP A 26 4.83 11.05 16.44
CA TRP A 26 5.98 10.92 17.31
C TRP A 26 5.68 10.19 18.63
N ASP A 27 4.43 10.19 19.07
CA ASP A 27 4.04 9.54 20.32
C ASP A 27 4.36 8.03 20.34
N LEU A 28 4.35 7.39 19.16
CA LEU A 28 4.71 5.97 19.03
C LEU A 28 6.19 5.71 19.36
N TYR A 29 7.05 6.70 19.16
CA TYR A 29 8.50 6.55 19.22
C TYR A 29 9.18 7.28 20.38
N LYS A 30 8.45 8.08 21.14
CA LYS A 30 9.03 8.97 22.17
C LYS A 30 9.89 8.26 23.24
N ASP A 31 9.57 6.99 23.52
CA ASP A 31 10.29 6.19 24.53
C ASP A 31 11.34 5.25 23.91
N GLU A 32 11.42 5.20 22.58
CA GLU A 32 12.35 4.34 21.87
C GLU A 32 13.80 4.89 21.96
N GLU A 33 14.76 4.02 22.31
CA GLU A 33 16.16 4.43 22.45
C GLU A 33 16.75 4.94 21.14
N TRP A 34 16.39 4.33 20.00
CA TRP A 34 16.91 4.70 18.70
C TRP A 34 16.50 6.12 18.26
N ILE A 35 15.40 6.67 18.77
CA ILE A 35 15.02 8.07 18.53
C ILE A 35 16.01 9.03 19.19
N LYS A 36 16.58 8.64 20.33
CA LYS A 36 17.54 9.44 21.10
C LYS A 36 18.99 9.23 20.64
N ASP A 37 19.23 8.25 19.78
CA ASP A 37 20.56 7.92 19.27
C ASP A 37 20.96 8.89 18.15
N ASP A 38 21.95 9.74 18.43
CA ASP A 38 22.49 10.74 17.48
C ASP A 38 23.26 10.09 16.31
N SER A 39 23.62 8.83 16.40
CA SER A 39 24.26 8.10 15.30
C SER A 39 23.26 7.75 14.18
N ILE A 40 21.96 7.72 14.48
CA ILE A 40 20.90 7.48 13.52
C ILE A 40 20.52 8.78 12.83
N HIS A 41 20.60 8.78 11.49
CA HIS A 41 20.29 9.97 10.70
C HIS A 41 18.84 10.44 10.93
N GLN A 42 18.64 11.76 11.03
CA GLN A 42 17.33 12.34 11.31
C GLN A 42 16.27 11.94 10.26
N ASP A 43 16.64 11.80 8.99
CA ASP A 43 15.71 11.37 7.94
C ASP A 43 15.11 9.98 8.18
N VAL A 44 15.86 9.08 8.84
CA VAL A 44 15.34 7.75 9.23
C VAL A 44 14.24 7.89 10.27
N LYS A 45 14.47 8.77 11.25
CA LYS A 45 13.51 9.07 12.31
C LYS A 45 12.26 9.73 11.74
N ASN A 46 12.46 10.73 10.89
CA ASN A 46 11.37 11.42 10.20
C ASN A 46 10.55 10.47 9.32
N TYR A 47 11.24 9.59 8.56
CA TYR A 47 10.55 8.60 7.72
C TYR A 47 9.65 7.68 8.55
N ALA A 48 10.13 7.19 9.68
CA ALA A 48 9.32 6.34 10.56
C ALA A 48 8.07 7.08 11.06
N ALA A 49 8.23 8.32 11.52
CA ALA A 49 7.11 9.15 11.96
C ALA A 49 6.15 9.47 10.80
N MET A 50 6.66 9.75 9.60
CA MET A 50 5.81 9.97 8.41
C MET A 50 4.99 8.72 8.03
N VAL A 51 5.55 7.51 8.16
CA VAL A 51 4.80 6.26 7.95
C VAL A 51 3.67 6.13 8.98
N THR A 52 3.95 6.45 10.25
CA THR A 52 2.92 6.45 11.30
C THR A 52 1.87 7.53 11.07
N MET A 53 2.24 8.70 10.57
CA MET A 53 1.29 9.74 10.19
C MET A 53 0.32 9.25 9.09
N VAL A 54 0.80 8.48 8.11
CA VAL A 54 -0.07 7.88 7.08
C VAL A 54 -1.05 6.88 7.71
N ASP A 55 -0.59 6.06 8.67
CA ASP A 55 -1.45 5.12 9.41
C ASP A 55 -2.51 5.86 10.23
N ASN A 56 -2.13 6.91 10.94
CA ASN A 56 -3.04 7.77 11.69
C ASN A 56 -4.11 8.39 10.78
N ASN A 57 -3.73 8.93 9.63
CA ASN A 57 -4.65 9.51 8.64
C ASN A 57 -5.65 8.46 8.12
N LEU A 58 -5.20 7.24 7.86
CA LEU A 58 -6.11 6.14 7.51
C LEU A 58 -7.07 5.84 8.66
N GLY A 59 -6.56 5.81 9.89
CA GLY A 59 -7.37 5.64 11.10
C GLY A 59 -8.48 6.68 11.20
N GLU A 60 -8.19 7.96 10.95
CA GLU A 60 -9.18 9.04 10.94
C GLU A 60 -10.27 8.84 9.86
N VAL A 61 -9.87 8.41 8.66
CA VAL A 61 -10.83 8.11 7.59
C VAL A 61 -11.77 6.96 8.00
N LEU A 62 -11.23 5.89 8.57
CA LEU A 62 -12.03 4.76 9.04
C LEU A 62 -12.98 5.17 10.17
N GLU A 63 -12.52 5.99 11.10
CA GLU A 63 -13.33 6.52 12.19
C GLU A 63 -14.44 7.44 11.67
N LEU A 64 -14.16 8.28 10.67
CA LEU A 64 -15.16 9.11 10.01
C LEU A 64 -16.25 8.26 9.34
N LEU A 65 -15.87 7.23 8.59
CA LEU A 65 -16.82 6.30 7.98
C LEU A 65 -17.72 5.62 9.04
N ARG A 66 -17.14 5.26 10.19
CA ARG A 66 -17.89 4.69 11.31
C ARG A 66 -18.87 5.69 11.92
N LYS A 67 -18.44 6.93 12.16
CA LYS A 67 -19.31 8.01 12.68
C LYS A 67 -20.47 8.32 11.75
N LEU A 68 -20.20 8.31 10.45
CA LEU A 68 -21.23 8.52 9.42
C LEU A 68 -22.08 7.29 9.13
N LYS A 69 -21.81 6.16 9.78
CA LYS A 69 -22.48 4.86 9.56
C LYS A 69 -22.36 4.33 8.13
N LEU A 70 -21.29 4.72 7.42
CA LEU A 70 -20.99 4.31 6.06
C LEU A 70 -20.02 3.12 5.96
N GLU A 71 -19.48 2.67 7.08
CA GLU A 71 -18.43 1.64 7.16
C GLU A 71 -18.81 0.32 6.44
N LYS A 72 -20.08 -0.10 6.53
CA LYS A 72 -20.57 -1.34 5.89
C LYS A 72 -20.86 -1.18 4.40
N ASP A 73 -21.00 0.05 3.96
CA ASP A 73 -21.36 0.39 2.57
C ASP A 73 -20.20 0.98 1.80
N THR A 74 -19.02 1.07 2.42
CA THR A 74 -17.80 1.60 1.80
C THR A 74 -16.70 0.54 1.79
N MET A 75 -16.18 0.23 0.60
CA MET A 75 -14.96 -0.55 0.43
C MET A 75 -13.77 0.40 0.48
N VAL A 76 -12.80 0.08 1.32
CA VAL A 76 -11.55 0.85 1.46
C VAL A 76 -10.39 0.03 0.93
N PHE A 77 -9.62 0.61 -0.01
CA PHE A 77 -8.33 0.10 -0.46
C PHE A 77 -7.22 0.94 0.14
N PHE A 78 -6.17 0.27 0.58
CA PHE A 78 -4.92 0.91 0.99
C PHE A 78 -3.76 0.23 0.28
N THR A 79 -2.93 1.02 -0.40
CA THR A 79 -1.81 0.49 -1.18
C THR A 79 -0.70 1.53 -1.33
N GLY A 80 0.50 1.08 -1.66
CA GLY A 80 1.56 1.92 -2.22
C GLY A 80 1.48 2.00 -3.74
N ASP A 81 2.21 2.92 -4.33
CA ASP A 81 2.36 3.11 -5.78
C ASP A 81 3.55 2.32 -6.35
N ASN A 82 4.59 2.13 -5.54
CA ASN A 82 5.80 1.37 -5.85
C ASN A 82 6.42 0.79 -4.57
N GLY A 83 7.39 -0.08 -4.73
CA GLY A 83 8.16 -0.61 -3.62
C GLY A 83 8.92 0.47 -2.85
N GLY A 84 9.19 0.22 -1.60
CA GLY A 84 9.85 1.17 -0.71
C GLY A 84 11.27 1.51 -1.13
N GLN A 85 11.74 2.66 -0.67
CA GLN A 85 13.14 3.05 -0.81
C GLN A 85 14.01 2.10 0.05
N ASP A 86 14.98 1.43 -0.57
CA ASP A 86 15.85 0.49 0.12
C ASP A 86 17.15 1.14 0.62
N ARG A 87 17.59 2.26 -0.01
CA ARG A 87 18.85 2.89 0.30
C ARG A 87 18.83 4.40 0.07
N PHE A 88 19.10 5.13 1.13
CA PHE A 88 19.43 6.55 1.06
C PHE A 88 20.94 6.71 1.21
N LYS A 89 21.65 6.82 0.11
CA LYS A 89 23.10 7.03 0.10
C LYS A 89 23.40 8.49 0.36
N SER A 90 24.27 8.74 1.31
CA SER A 90 24.88 10.04 1.53
C SER A 90 26.39 9.88 1.76
N SER A 91 27.14 10.99 1.78
CA SER A 91 28.54 10.96 2.15
C SER A 91 28.78 10.37 3.55
N LYS A 92 27.83 10.55 4.46
CA LYS A 92 27.88 10.00 5.83
C LYS A 92 27.40 8.55 5.91
N ASN A 93 26.52 8.14 4.99
CA ASN A 93 25.94 6.79 4.94
C ASN A 93 26.08 6.18 3.55
N PRO A 94 27.31 5.81 3.13
CA PRO A 94 27.57 5.30 1.78
C PRO A 94 26.89 3.97 1.47
N ARG A 95 26.47 3.22 2.51
CA ARG A 95 25.70 1.97 2.40
C ARG A 95 24.19 2.20 2.45
N GLY A 96 23.74 3.45 2.66
CA GLY A 96 22.35 3.77 2.93
C GLY A 96 21.94 3.54 4.39
N PHE A 97 20.77 4.03 4.77
CA PHE A 97 20.29 3.96 6.16
C PHE A 97 18.88 3.36 6.35
N PHE A 98 18.15 3.01 5.29
CA PHE A 98 16.88 2.31 5.46
C PHE A 98 17.01 0.78 5.40
N GLY A 99 18.02 0.28 4.73
CA GLY A 99 18.18 -1.15 4.50
C GLY A 99 17.23 -1.72 3.43
N PRO A 100 17.33 -3.01 3.17
CA PRO A 100 16.50 -3.66 2.16
C PRO A 100 15.04 -3.80 2.61
N ASN A 101 14.13 -3.77 1.64
CA ASN A 101 12.75 -4.18 1.85
C ASN A 101 12.70 -5.67 2.18
N VAL A 102 11.81 -6.07 3.08
CA VAL A 102 11.72 -7.45 3.54
C VAL A 102 10.31 -8.00 3.38
N ASN A 103 10.21 -9.29 3.13
CA ASN A 103 8.94 -10.00 3.19
C ASN A 103 8.44 -10.01 4.65
N PRO A 104 7.24 -9.49 4.95
CA PRO A 104 6.75 -9.39 6.32
C PRO A 104 6.55 -10.75 7.00
N LEU A 105 6.31 -11.81 6.23
CA LEU A 105 6.06 -13.16 6.75
C LEU A 105 7.37 -13.94 6.94
N THR A 106 8.19 -13.99 5.91
CA THR A 106 9.41 -14.82 5.89
C THR A 106 10.64 -14.10 6.42
N LYS A 107 10.60 -12.76 6.50
CA LYS A 107 11.73 -11.86 6.81
C LYS A 107 12.86 -11.92 5.80
N ALA A 108 12.69 -12.60 4.67
CA ALA A 108 13.65 -12.60 3.58
C ALA A 108 13.74 -11.23 2.93
N GLU A 109 14.95 -10.79 2.62
CA GLU A 109 15.22 -9.53 1.93
C GLU A 109 14.77 -9.63 0.47
N PHE A 110 14.10 -8.59 -0.01
CA PHE A 110 13.83 -8.42 -1.43
C PHE A 110 15.03 -7.79 -2.13
N ARG A 111 15.31 -8.25 -3.33
CA ARG A 111 16.30 -7.61 -4.18
C ARG A 111 15.76 -6.26 -4.67
N GLY A 112 16.62 -5.21 -4.60
CA GLY A 112 16.30 -3.87 -5.07
C GLY A 112 15.26 -3.15 -4.22
N GLY A 113 14.89 -1.96 -4.64
CA GLY A 113 13.92 -1.08 -4.03
C GLY A 113 13.31 -0.17 -5.08
N LYS A 114 12.75 0.95 -4.66
CA LYS A 114 12.15 1.95 -5.55
C LYS A 114 13.03 2.23 -6.77
N GLY A 115 12.44 2.18 -7.96
CA GLY A 115 13.14 2.41 -9.24
C GLY A 115 13.82 1.17 -9.82
N SER A 116 13.55 -0.03 -9.29
CA SER A 116 14.00 -1.30 -9.87
C SER A 116 12.82 -2.21 -10.20
N LEU A 117 13.01 -3.10 -11.18
CA LEU A 117 12.02 -4.12 -11.56
C LEU A 117 12.18 -5.45 -10.78
N TYR A 118 12.97 -5.44 -9.70
CA TYR A 118 13.02 -6.56 -8.77
C TYR A 118 11.92 -6.45 -7.71
N GLU A 119 11.71 -7.53 -6.96
CA GLU A 119 10.67 -7.64 -5.93
C GLU A 119 10.62 -6.45 -4.97
N GLY A 120 11.78 -5.90 -4.56
CA GLY A 120 11.81 -4.74 -3.66
C GLY A 120 11.28 -3.45 -4.27
N GLY A 121 11.28 -3.33 -5.60
CA GLY A 121 10.73 -2.19 -6.32
C GLY A 121 9.28 -2.37 -6.78
N LEU A 122 8.83 -3.63 -6.97
CA LEU A 122 7.51 -3.96 -7.50
C LEU A 122 6.51 -4.35 -6.42
N ARG A 123 6.95 -5.06 -5.38
CA ARG A 123 6.06 -5.57 -4.35
C ARG A 123 5.66 -4.47 -3.37
N ILE A 124 4.37 -4.24 -3.31
CA ILE A 124 3.73 -3.21 -2.49
C ILE A 124 2.76 -3.83 -1.49
N PRO A 125 2.52 -3.19 -0.33
CA PRO A 125 1.40 -3.55 0.52
C PRO A 125 0.08 -3.30 -0.22
N TYR A 126 -0.89 -4.21 -0.06
CA TYR A 126 -2.22 -4.05 -0.60
C TYR A 126 -3.24 -4.63 0.37
N LEU A 127 -4.10 -3.79 0.88
CA LEU A 127 -5.11 -4.12 1.87
C LEU A 127 -6.48 -3.71 1.35
N VAL A 128 -7.48 -4.57 1.57
CA VAL A 128 -8.86 -4.27 1.24
C VAL A 128 -9.73 -4.54 2.46
N ARG A 129 -10.54 -3.55 2.83
CA ARG A 129 -11.44 -3.63 3.96
C ARG A 129 -12.88 -3.33 3.54
N TRP A 130 -13.80 -4.25 3.84
CA TRP A 130 -15.24 -4.03 3.67
C TRP A 130 -16.03 -4.86 4.69
N PRO A 131 -16.34 -4.31 5.86
CA PRO A 131 -17.01 -5.03 6.92
C PRO A 131 -18.35 -5.64 6.50
N GLY A 132 -18.56 -6.91 6.84
CA GLY A 132 -19.77 -7.66 6.49
C GLY A 132 -19.84 -8.14 5.03
N LYS A 133 -18.91 -7.75 4.17
CA LYS A 133 -18.81 -8.21 2.78
C LYS A 133 -17.57 -9.06 2.54
N ILE A 134 -16.43 -8.62 3.05
CA ILE A 134 -15.15 -9.35 3.01
C ILE A 134 -14.89 -9.89 4.42
N LYS A 135 -14.52 -11.16 4.52
CA LYS A 135 -14.15 -11.78 5.80
C LYS A 135 -12.83 -11.20 6.28
N ALA A 136 -12.73 -10.90 7.57
CA ALA A 136 -11.47 -10.43 8.17
C ALA A 136 -10.37 -11.50 8.15
N ASP A 137 -9.14 -11.06 8.30
CA ASP A 137 -7.92 -11.90 8.45
C ASP A 137 -7.70 -12.89 7.31
N GLN A 138 -8.05 -12.49 6.07
CA GLN A 138 -7.76 -13.29 4.88
C GLN A 138 -6.48 -12.80 4.21
N VAL A 139 -5.69 -13.76 3.76
CA VAL A 139 -4.52 -13.53 2.91
C VAL A 139 -4.77 -14.22 1.57
N SER A 140 -4.36 -13.58 0.49
CA SER A 140 -4.47 -14.13 -0.87
C SER A 140 -3.12 -14.11 -1.55
N ASP A 141 -2.77 -15.24 -2.22
CA ASP A 141 -1.60 -15.36 -3.09
C ASP A 141 -1.93 -15.08 -4.57
N LEU A 142 -3.07 -14.43 -4.82
CA LEU A 142 -3.42 -14.02 -6.18
C LEU A 142 -2.37 -13.05 -6.70
N LEU A 143 -1.75 -13.41 -7.83
CA LEU A 143 -0.90 -12.48 -8.57
C LEU A 143 -1.79 -11.41 -9.20
N PHE A 144 -1.62 -10.18 -8.79
CA PHE A 144 -2.33 -9.02 -9.33
C PHE A 144 -1.45 -7.77 -9.32
N TYR A 145 -1.89 -6.70 -10.00
CA TYR A 145 -1.19 -5.44 -10.09
C TYR A 145 -2.18 -4.25 -10.20
N GLN A 146 -1.68 -3.02 -10.15
CA GLN A 146 -2.55 -1.82 -10.09
C GLN A 146 -3.59 -1.72 -11.22
N PRO A 147 -3.30 -2.10 -12.49
CA PRO A 147 -4.32 -2.12 -13.54
C PRO A 147 -5.56 -2.98 -13.27
N ASP A 148 -5.48 -3.94 -12.36
CA ASP A 148 -6.62 -4.80 -11.98
C ASP A 148 -7.68 -4.07 -11.14
N VAL A 149 -7.35 -2.90 -10.60
CA VAL A 149 -8.26 -2.10 -9.77
C VAL A 149 -9.43 -1.59 -10.59
N LEU A 150 -9.16 -1.06 -11.78
CA LEU A 150 -10.21 -0.51 -12.65
C LEU A 150 -11.31 -1.53 -13.00
N PRO A 151 -10.99 -2.72 -13.56
CA PRO A 151 -12.02 -3.71 -13.87
C PRO A 151 -12.72 -4.24 -12.62
N THR A 152 -12.03 -4.31 -11.48
CA THR A 152 -12.64 -4.73 -10.21
C THR A 152 -13.69 -3.74 -9.74
N LEU A 153 -13.38 -2.45 -9.77
CA LEU A 153 -14.33 -1.40 -9.37
C LEU A 153 -15.48 -1.26 -10.38
N ALA A 154 -15.20 -1.37 -11.69
CA ALA A 154 -16.24 -1.35 -12.72
C ALA A 154 -17.23 -2.51 -12.54
N GLU A 155 -16.74 -3.74 -12.36
CA GLU A 155 -17.59 -4.91 -12.11
C GLU A 155 -18.39 -4.74 -10.81
N LEU A 156 -17.77 -4.25 -9.73
CA LEU A 156 -18.45 -4.02 -8.46
C LEU A 156 -19.59 -3.01 -8.58
N ALA A 157 -19.38 -1.95 -9.36
CA ALA A 157 -20.37 -0.92 -9.60
C ALA A 157 -21.43 -1.31 -10.66
N GLY A 158 -21.34 -2.50 -11.25
CA GLY A 158 -22.23 -2.93 -12.36
C GLY A 158 -21.99 -2.17 -13.66
N GLY A 159 -20.82 -1.53 -13.79
CA GLY A 159 -20.39 -0.82 -14.99
C GLY A 159 -19.78 -1.75 -16.04
N LYS A 160 -19.64 -1.23 -17.27
CA LYS A 160 -18.94 -1.94 -18.34
C LYS A 160 -17.43 -1.87 -18.09
N ILE A 161 -16.77 -3.03 -18.10
CA ILE A 161 -15.32 -3.12 -18.13
C ILE A 161 -14.86 -2.79 -19.55
N PRO A 162 -13.87 -1.89 -19.77
CA PRO A 162 -13.30 -1.64 -21.08
C PRO A 162 -12.73 -2.92 -21.71
N ASP A 163 -12.85 -3.06 -23.02
CA ASP A 163 -12.46 -4.28 -23.74
C ASP A 163 -10.92 -4.36 -24.02
N ASP A 164 -10.23 -3.21 -23.96
CA ASP A 164 -8.83 -3.01 -24.35
C ASP A 164 -7.92 -2.70 -23.13
N ILE A 165 -8.10 -3.42 -22.05
CA ILE A 165 -7.29 -3.27 -20.83
C ILE A 165 -6.59 -4.57 -20.45
N ASP A 166 -5.41 -4.45 -19.86
CA ASP A 166 -4.62 -5.60 -19.39
C ASP A 166 -5.07 -6.10 -18.00
N GLY A 167 -5.83 -5.29 -17.27
CA GLY A 167 -6.29 -5.62 -15.91
C GLY A 167 -7.35 -6.71 -15.89
N LEU A 168 -7.30 -7.56 -14.87
CA LEU A 168 -8.32 -8.59 -14.57
C LEU A 168 -9.00 -8.28 -13.23
N SER A 169 -10.33 -8.29 -13.23
CA SER A 169 -11.04 -8.09 -11.97
C SER A 169 -10.75 -9.19 -10.95
N PHE A 170 -10.38 -8.79 -9.74
CA PHE A 170 -10.18 -9.70 -8.61
C PHE A 170 -11.37 -9.74 -7.65
N LEU A 171 -12.54 -9.29 -8.09
CA LEU A 171 -13.76 -9.31 -7.29
C LEU A 171 -14.14 -10.70 -6.74
N PRO A 172 -13.98 -11.82 -7.50
CA PRO A 172 -14.22 -13.16 -6.96
C PRO A 172 -13.29 -13.55 -5.82
N THR A 173 -12.07 -13.04 -5.79
CA THR A 173 -11.13 -13.24 -4.67
C THR A 173 -11.59 -12.50 -3.43
N LEU A 174 -12.14 -11.28 -3.58
CA LEU A 174 -12.63 -10.48 -2.47
C LEU A 174 -13.94 -11.01 -1.87
N LEU A 175 -14.93 -11.32 -2.73
CA LEU A 175 -16.29 -11.63 -2.29
C LEU A 175 -16.64 -13.13 -2.34
N GLY A 176 -15.79 -13.94 -2.96
CA GLY A 176 -16.03 -15.35 -3.21
C GLY A 176 -16.69 -15.63 -4.57
N ALA A 177 -16.17 -16.64 -5.27
CA ALA A 177 -16.62 -17.03 -6.62
C ALA A 177 -18.12 -17.33 -6.72
N ARG A 178 -18.69 -17.93 -5.68
CA ARG A 178 -20.15 -18.23 -5.62
C ARG A 178 -20.98 -16.97 -5.61
N LYS A 179 -20.57 -15.96 -4.86
CA LYS A 179 -21.29 -14.69 -4.72
C LYS A 179 -21.21 -13.83 -5.97
N VAL A 180 -20.06 -13.86 -6.65
CA VAL A 180 -19.83 -13.11 -7.90
C VAL A 180 -20.38 -13.86 -9.12
N GLY A 181 -20.65 -15.17 -9.01
CA GLY A 181 -21.18 -15.99 -10.10
C GLY A 181 -20.13 -16.50 -11.09
N ARG A 182 -18.86 -16.25 -10.83
CA ARG A 182 -17.75 -16.72 -11.68
C ARG A 182 -16.49 -17.04 -10.87
N LYS A 183 -15.59 -17.84 -11.43
CA LYS A 183 -14.28 -18.14 -10.86
C LYS A 183 -13.32 -16.95 -11.04
N GLN A 184 -12.31 -16.88 -10.18
CA GLN A 184 -11.22 -15.94 -10.34
C GLN A 184 -10.38 -16.28 -11.56
N GLU A 185 -10.27 -15.36 -12.49
CA GLU A 185 -9.30 -15.39 -13.58
C GLU A 185 -7.93 -15.00 -13.06
N LYS A 186 -6.87 -15.54 -13.66
CA LYS A 186 -5.49 -15.30 -13.25
C LYS A 186 -4.67 -14.83 -14.42
N HIS A 187 -3.81 -13.87 -14.16
CA HIS A 187 -2.76 -13.50 -15.09
C HIS A 187 -1.85 -14.70 -15.36
N LYS A 188 -1.51 -14.93 -16.61
CA LYS A 188 -0.49 -15.90 -17.01
C LYS A 188 0.91 -15.39 -16.70
N MET A 189 1.11 -14.09 -16.87
CA MET A 189 2.32 -13.34 -16.56
C MET A 189 1.96 -11.87 -16.34
N LEU A 190 2.81 -11.15 -15.65
CA LEU A 190 2.79 -9.69 -15.60
C LEU A 190 4.08 -9.19 -16.23
N TYR A 191 4.00 -8.04 -16.90
CA TYR A 191 5.14 -7.46 -17.59
C TYR A 191 5.33 -6.01 -17.12
N TRP A 192 6.56 -5.67 -16.84
CA TRP A 192 6.99 -4.31 -16.54
C TRP A 192 8.23 -3.96 -17.33
N GLU A 193 8.32 -2.71 -17.70
CA GLU A 193 9.48 -2.12 -18.35
C GLU A 193 9.80 -0.77 -17.71
N TYR A 194 11.05 -0.52 -17.39
CA TYR A 194 11.49 0.74 -16.81
C TYR A 194 12.92 1.06 -17.25
N GLY A 195 13.07 2.08 -18.10
CA GLY A 195 14.37 2.43 -18.66
C GLY A 195 14.99 1.28 -19.46
N ASN A 196 16.14 0.80 -19.02
CA ASN A 196 16.85 -0.34 -19.64
C ASN A 196 16.62 -1.67 -18.90
N GLN A 197 15.61 -1.74 -18.03
CA GLN A 197 15.24 -2.93 -17.26
C GLN A 197 13.97 -3.54 -17.85
N THR A 198 13.92 -4.86 -17.99
CA THR A 198 12.75 -5.64 -18.42
C THR A 198 12.62 -6.89 -17.57
#